data_c8ee8b21c67adedb72044540c8fb914b
#
_entry.id   c8ee8b21c67adedb72044540c8fb914b
#
_cell.length_a   1.000
_cell.length_b   1.000
_cell.length_c   1.000
_cell.angle_alpha   90.00
_cell.angle_beta   90.00
_cell.angle_gamma   90.00
#
_symmetry.space_group_name_H-M   'P 1'
#
loop_
_entity.id
_entity.type
_entity.pdbx_description
1 polymer ?
#
loop_
_entity_poly.entity_id
_entity_poly.type
_entity_poly.pdbx_seq_one_letter_code
_entity_poly.pdbx_strand_id
1 'polypeptide(L)'
;MVRFLIVWSVLSAKNSAGAMTYARRAVSRRAMFLLRKMVRYVPLSVLLPVAKGLCALRLIGRSFRLRNAVANENYRCLTGHKGRVDAAWTAVRRRLLEEAATWGQNPALLQQIRACAAELDAVVAPLHQQNVPYILAPLHTVSDVLAAIIGACVTPGKASVVVSSSAELYNAHSRALGGIALSYCSIHQENKALAGSLMDLITDVATGQQNMIIFPDISPDYTLQAEGALAAKLPCRLFGRSAKLHNGLVRLSGVIAAQVVFYHLSYDRGLRIHIHPPVSSQNVADALPDIIEATLREHPQEWLLWHSHSLYFINH
;
A
#
# COMPACT_ATOMS: atom_id res chain seq x y z
N MET A 1 -27.91 -51.25 7.22
CA MET A 1 -27.94 -50.59 5.90
C MET A 1 -27.98 -49.05 5.99
N VAL A 2 -28.94 -48.43 6.66
CA VAL A 2 -29.09 -46.97 6.72
C VAL A 2 -27.84 -46.25 7.22
N ARG A 3 -27.20 -46.72 8.32
CA ARG A 3 -25.96 -46.14 8.83
C ARG A 3 -24.81 -46.21 7.83
N PHE A 4 -24.68 -47.27 7.07
CA PHE A 4 -23.66 -47.41 6.02
C PHE A 4 -23.88 -46.39 4.89
N LEU A 5 -25.12 -46.24 4.43
CA LEU A 5 -25.46 -45.25 3.39
C LEU A 5 -25.16 -43.80 3.83
N ILE A 6 -25.47 -43.48 5.10
CA ILE A 6 -25.17 -42.15 5.65
C ILE A 6 -23.66 -41.92 5.69
N VAL A 7 -22.89 -42.87 6.24
CA VAL A 7 -21.42 -42.74 6.31
C VAL A 7 -20.81 -42.66 4.92
N TRP A 8 -21.25 -43.49 3.98
CA TRP A 8 -20.78 -43.49 2.60
C TRP A 8 -21.11 -42.16 1.90
N SER A 9 -22.32 -41.61 2.08
CA SER A 9 -22.72 -40.33 1.51
C SER A 9 -21.90 -39.18 2.06
N VAL A 10 -21.62 -39.15 3.36
CA VAL A 10 -20.76 -38.12 4.02
C VAL A 10 -19.34 -38.20 3.52
N LEU A 11 -18.76 -39.40 3.42
CA LEU A 11 -17.40 -39.59 2.92
C LEU A 11 -17.29 -39.23 1.45
N SER A 12 -18.27 -39.62 0.60
CA SER A 12 -18.31 -39.24 -0.80
C SER A 12 -18.42 -37.72 -0.99
N ALA A 13 -19.28 -37.06 -0.18
CA ALA A 13 -19.41 -35.60 -0.21
C ALA A 13 -18.09 -34.90 0.21
N LYS A 14 -17.41 -35.40 1.24
CA LYS A 14 -16.11 -34.88 1.64
C LYS A 14 -15.03 -35.06 0.56
N ASN A 15 -14.99 -36.23 -0.08
CA ASN A 15 -14.05 -36.51 -1.17
C ASN A 15 -14.33 -35.64 -2.39
N SER A 16 -15.61 -35.46 -2.76
CA SER A 16 -16.01 -34.58 -3.86
C SER A 16 -15.66 -33.11 -3.57
N ALA A 17 -15.89 -32.64 -2.34
CA ALA A 17 -15.50 -31.31 -1.90
C ALA A 17 -13.97 -31.13 -1.93
N GLY A 18 -13.22 -32.16 -1.50
CA GLY A 18 -11.76 -32.19 -1.59
C GLY A 18 -11.25 -32.11 -3.03
N ALA A 19 -11.83 -32.92 -3.94
CA ALA A 19 -11.50 -32.90 -5.37
C ALA A 19 -11.82 -31.53 -6.02
N MET A 20 -12.98 -30.95 -5.66
CA MET A 20 -13.40 -29.64 -6.16
C MET A 20 -12.45 -28.50 -5.68
N THR A 21 -12.04 -28.55 -4.41
CA THR A 21 -11.06 -27.59 -3.88
C THR A 21 -9.70 -27.73 -4.54
N TYR A 22 -9.25 -28.95 -4.79
CA TYR A 22 -8.01 -29.24 -5.52
C TYR A 22 -8.08 -28.74 -6.96
N ALA A 23 -9.16 -29.06 -7.68
CA ALA A 23 -9.37 -28.58 -9.06
C ALA A 23 -9.41 -27.05 -9.11
N ARG A 24 -10.13 -26.41 -8.20
CA ARG A 24 -10.16 -24.93 -8.08
C ARG A 24 -8.78 -24.32 -7.83
N ARG A 25 -7.97 -24.93 -6.95
CA ARG A 25 -6.59 -24.50 -6.71
C ARG A 25 -5.69 -24.71 -7.93
N ALA A 26 -5.84 -25.81 -8.67
CA ALA A 26 -5.10 -26.08 -9.89
C ALA A 26 -5.43 -25.08 -11.01
N VAL A 27 -6.73 -24.80 -11.22
CA VAL A 27 -7.20 -23.76 -12.16
C VAL A 27 -6.68 -22.38 -11.76
N SER A 28 -6.77 -22.02 -10.48
CA SER A 28 -6.26 -20.74 -9.98
C SER A 28 -4.74 -20.58 -10.19
N ARG A 29 -3.96 -21.64 -9.97
CA ARG A 29 -2.50 -21.62 -10.22
C ARG A 29 -2.19 -21.45 -11.70
N ARG A 30 -2.90 -22.16 -12.61
CA ARG A 30 -2.73 -22.00 -14.06
C ARG A 30 -3.14 -20.61 -14.53
N ALA A 31 -4.26 -20.10 -14.04
CA ALA A 31 -4.71 -18.73 -14.34
C ALA A 31 -3.69 -17.69 -13.89
N MET A 32 -3.11 -17.86 -12.70
CA MET A 32 -2.07 -16.97 -12.19
C MET A 32 -0.79 -17.06 -13.03
N PHE A 33 -0.37 -18.24 -13.45
CA PHE A 33 0.78 -18.42 -14.35
C PHE A 33 0.56 -17.72 -15.69
N LEU A 34 -0.62 -17.88 -16.29
CA LEU A 34 -0.98 -17.20 -17.53
C LEU A 34 -1.02 -15.68 -17.35
N LEU A 35 -1.61 -15.20 -16.25
CA LEU A 35 -1.64 -13.78 -15.91
C LEU A 35 -0.21 -13.20 -15.84
N ARG A 36 0.70 -13.87 -15.15
CA ARG A 36 2.11 -13.45 -15.06
C ARG A 36 2.80 -13.36 -16.41
N LYS A 37 2.55 -14.32 -17.31
CA LYS A 37 3.05 -14.24 -18.69
C LYS A 37 2.41 -13.07 -19.45
N MET A 38 1.09 -12.88 -19.32
CA MET A 38 0.41 -11.75 -19.95
C MET A 38 0.97 -10.40 -19.48
N VAL A 39 1.07 -10.18 -18.17
CA VAL A 39 1.58 -8.90 -17.63
C VAL A 39 3.05 -8.66 -17.98
N ARG A 40 3.83 -9.70 -18.29
CA ARG A 40 5.22 -9.58 -18.75
C ARG A 40 5.32 -9.10 -20.19
N TYR A 41 4.52 -9.67 -21.09
CA TYR A 41 4.72 -9.51 -22.54
C TYR A 41 3.69 -8.58 -23.19
N VAL A 42 2.49 -8.46 -22.61
CA VAL A 42 1.45 -7.57 -23.16
C VAL A 42 1.68 -6.15 -22.65
N PRO A 43 1.69 -5.14 -23.53
CA PRO A 43 1.79 -3.74 -23.11
C PRO A 43 0.67 -3.37 -22.12
N LEU A 44 1.01 -2.68 -21.06
CA LEU A 44 0.02 -2.24 -20.05
C LEU A 44 -1.01 -1.28 -20.64
N SER A 45 -0.66 -0.53 -21.68
CA SER A 45 -1.56 0.32 -22.45
C SER A 45 -2.71 -0.45 -23.11
N VAL A 46 -2.54 -1.75 -23.38
CA VAL A 46 -3.58 -2.64 -23.88
C VAL A 46 -4.24 -3.41 -22.75
N LEU A 47 -3.44 -3.95 -21.84
CA LEU A 47 -3.93 -4.81 -20.75
C LEU A 47 -4.88 -4.07 -19.81
N LEU A 48 -4.55 -2.85 -19.39
CA LEU A 48 -5.36 -2.09 -18.44
C LEU A 48 -6.73 -1.67 -19.00
N PRO A 49 -6.86 -1.13 -20.23
CA PRO A 49 -8.16 -0.86 -20.82
C PRO A 49 -9.03 -2.11 -20.98
N VAL A 50 -8.47 -3.23 -21.41
CA VAL A 50 -9.17 -4.53 -21.49
C VAL A 50 -9.65 -4.95 -20.12
N ALA A 51 -8.79 -4.92 -19.11
CA ALA A 51 -9.15 -5.27 -17.73
C ALA A 51 -10.23 -4.31 -17.17
N LYS A 52 -10.16 -3.01 -17.49
CA LYS A 52 -11.19 -2.03 -17.12
C LYS A 52 -12.54 -2.37 -17.74
N GLY A 53 -12.56 -2.71 -19.04
CA GLY A 53 -13.76 -3.20 -19.72
C GLY A 53 -14.35 -4.46 -19.08
N LEU A 54 -13.52 -5.45 -18.79
CA LEU A 54 -13.95 -6.69 -18.10
C LEU A 54 -14.46 -6.39 -16.67
N CYS A 55 -13.87 -5.42 -15.97
CA CYS A 55 -14.33 -4.96 -14.68
C CYS A 55 -15.71 -4.28 -14.79
N ALA A 56 -15.91 -3.41 -15.79
CA ALA A 56 -17.19 -2.76 -16.07
C ALA A 56 -18.30 -3.77 -16.42
N LEU A 57 -17.97 -4.79 -17.22
CA LEU A 57 -18.85 -5.91 -17.56
C LEU A 57 -19.08 -6.89 -16.40
N ARG A 58 -18.50 -6.66 -15.24
CA ARG A 58 -18.64 -7.51 -14.04
C ARG A 58 -18.01 -8.90 -14.14
N LEU A 59 -17.13 -9.13 -15.08
CA LEU A 59 -16.45 -10.42 -15.24
C LEU A 59 -15.29 -10.59 -14.27
N ILE A 60 -14.62 -9.48 -13.91
CA ILE A 60 -13.56 -9.46 -12.90
C ILE A 60 -13.84 -8.39 -11.82
N GLY A 61 -13.11 -8.43 -10.70
CA GLY A 61 -13.25 -7.44 -9.61
C GLY A 61 -14.53 -7.59 -8.77
N ARG A 62 -15.29 -8.68 -8.94
CA ARG A 62 -16.60 -8.87 -8.29
C ARG A 62 -16.52 -8.80 -6.76
N SER A 63 -15.45 -9.32 -6.17
CA SER A 63 -15.23 -9.30 -4.71
C SER A 63 -15.01 -7.89 -4.14
N PHE A 64 -14.60 -6.93 -4.97
CA PHE A 64 -14.34 -5.55 -4.55
C PHE A 64 -15.54 -4.61 -4.71
N ARG A 65 -16.62 -5.07 -5.35
CA ARG A 65 -17.77 -4.20 -5.66
C ARG A 65 -18.58 -3.75 -4.47
N LEU A 66 -18.67 -4.58 -3.43
CA LEU A 66 -19.31 -4.19 -2.18
C LEU A 66 -18.63 -2.96 -1.56
N ARG A 67 -17.35 -2.78 -1.84
CA ARG A 67 -16.57 -1.63 -1.38
C ARG A 67 -16.90 -0.32 -2.12
N ASN A 68 -17.47 -0.41 -3.34
CA ASN A 68 -17.80 0.79 -4.14
C ASN A 68 -18.87 1.66 -3.47
N ALA A 69 -19.85 1.08 -2.78
CA ALA A 69 -20.88 1.85 -2.09
C ALA A 69 -20.26 2.69 -0.97
N VAL A 70 -19.45 2.05 -0.11
CA VAL A 70 -18.74 2.72 0.99
C VAL A 70 -17.77 3.77 0.45
N ALA A 71 -16.97 3.41 -0.57
CA ALA A 71 -16.00 4.31 -1.16
C ALA A 71 -16.65 5.58 -1.75
N ASN A 72 -17.77 5.42 -2.44
CA ASN A 72 -18.48 6.55 -3.02
C ASN A 72 -19.17 7.43 -1.97
N GLU A 73 -19.69 6.82 -0.90
CA GLU A 73 -20.25 7.58 0.21
C GLU A 73 -19.18 8.40 0.91
N ASN A 74 -18.06 7.75 1.23
CA ASN A 74 -16.91 8.40 1.83
C ASN A 74 -16.37 9.54 0.96
N TYR A 75 -16.22 9.31 -0.35
CA TYR A 75 -15.78 10.35 -1.28
C TYR A 75 -16.70 11.56 -1.27
N ARG A 76 -18.02 11.33 -1.38
CA ARG A 76 -19.02 12.42 -1.36
C ARG A 76 -19.06 13.18 -0.04
N CYS A 77 -19.03 12.44 1.07
CA CYS A 77 -19.06 13.04 2.42
C CYS A 77 -17.86 13.94 2.67
N LEU A 78 -16.67 13.57 2.17
CA LEU A 78 -15.46 14.35 2.42
C LEU A 78 -15.30 15.51 1.45
N THR A 79 -15.39 15.22 0.16
CA THR A 79 -15.05 16.22 -0.87
C THR A 79 -16.23 17.15 -1.19
N GLY A 80 -17.46 16.78 -0.82
CA GLY A 80 -18.67 17.46 -1.26
C GLY A 80 -19.00 17.26 -2.73
N HIS A 81 -18.17 16.53 -3.48
CA HIS A 81 -18.36 16.31 -4.92
C HIS A 81 -19.33 15.16 -5.21
N LYS A 82 -20.18 15.35 -6.24
CA LYS A 82 -21.09 14.30 -6.72
C LYS A 82 -20.39 13.25 -7.62
N GLY A 83 -19.07 13.30 -7.73
CA GLY A 83 -18.28 12.33 -8.47
C GLY A 83 -18.37 10.90 -7.92
N ARG A 84 -17.74 9.97 -8.63
CA ARG A 84 -17.67 8.57 -8.22
C ARG A 84 -16.24 8.06 -8.28
N VAL A 85 -15.86 7.24 -7.31
CA VAL A 85 -14.63 6.46 -7.31
C VAL A 85 -14.97 4.99 -7.56
N ASP A 86 -14.20 4.33 -8.39
CA ASP A 86 -14.38 2.91 -8.68
C ASP A 86 -13.34 2.07 -7.92
N ALA A 87 -13.65 1.78 -6.66
CA ALA A 87 -12.78 0.98 -5.79
C ALA A 87 -12.54 -0.44 -6.34
N ALA A 88 -13.47 -0.99 -7.14
CA ALA A 88 -13.29 -2.29 -7.77
C ALA A 88 -12.22 -2.21 -8.88
N TRP A 89 -12.29 -1.20 -9.74
CA TRP A 89 -11.28 -0.96 -10.75
C TRP A 89 -9.92 -0.62 -10.12
N THR A 90 -9.90 0.25 -9.12
CA THR A 90 -8.67 0.62 -8.40
C THR A 90 -7.97 -0.63 -7.83
N ALA A 91 -8.71 -1.56 -7.21
CA ALA A 91 -8.16 -2.80 -6.69
C ALA A 91 -7.66 -3.77 -7.79
N VAL A 92 -8.38 -3.86 -8.91
CA VAL A 92 -7.96 -4.69 -10.06
C VAL A 92 -6.71 -4.10 -10.70
N ARG A 93 -6.67 -2.79 -10.96
CA ARG A 93 -5.52 -2.09 -11.52
C ARG A 93 -4.29 -2.24 -10.63
N ARG A 94 -4.43 -1.98 -9.33
CA ARG A 94 -3.38 -2.17 -8.33
C ARG A 94 -2.75 -3.55 -8.48
N ARG A 95 -3.56 -4.62 -8.43
CA ARG A 95 -3.09 -5.99 -8.53
C ARG A 95 -2.37 -6.29 -9.84
N LEU A 96 -2.86 -5.77 -10.98
CA LEU A 96 -2.20 -5.95 -12.27
C LEU A 96 -0.83 -5.27 -12.31
N LEU A 97 -0.74 -4.05 -11.79
CA LEU A 97 0.53 -3.32 -11.72
C LEU A 97 1.52 -4.01 -10.77
N GLU A 98 1.08 -4.47 -9.61
CA GLU A 98 1.91 -5.23 -8.67
C GLU A 98 2.43 -6.54 -9.29
N GLU A 99 1.57 -7.33 -9.92
CA GLU A 99 1.99 -8.55 -10.62
C GLU A 99 2.95 -8.24 -11.79
N ALA A 100 2.73 -7.13 -12.51
CA ALA A 100 3.62 -6.71 -13.60
C ALA A 100 4.99 -6.27 -13.08
N ALA A 101 5.07 -5.55 -11.99
CA ALA A 101 6.33 -5.09 -11.41
C ALA A 101 7.10 -6.21 -10.73
N THR A 102 6.42 -7.13 -10.03
CA THR A 102 7.05 -8.19 -9.24
C THR A 102 7.28 -9.46 -10.07
N TRP A 103 6.28 -10.33 -10.17
CA TRP A 103 6.40 -11.62 -10.85
C TRP A 103 6.55 -11.53 -12.38
N GLY A 104 5.88 -10.56 -12.98
CA GLY A 104 5.91 -10.34 -14.42
C GLY A 104 7.22 -9.72 -14.90
N GLN A 105 7.86 -8.90 -14.06
CA GLN A 105 9.07 -8.14 -14.44
C GLN A 105 8.87 -7.43 -15.78
N ASN A 106 7.73 -6.72 -15.94
CA ASN A 106 7.39 -6.02 -17.17
C ASN A 106 8.40 -4.90 -17.45
N PRO A 107 9.15 -4.95 -18.57
CA PRO A 107 10.26 -4.03 -18.80
C PRO A 107 9.84 -2.56 -18.85
N ALA A 108 8.67 -2.27 -19.45
CA ALA A 108 8.18 -0.89 -19.59
C ALA A 108 7.77 -0.32 -18.22
N LEU A 109 7.11 -1.11 -17.37
CA LEU A 109 6.76 -0.68 -16.01
C LEU A 109 8.02 -0.52 -15.14
N LEU A 110 8.98 -1.42 -15.24
CA LEU A 110 10.24 -1.30 -14.51
C LEU A 110 11.04 -0.07 -14.92
N GLN A 111 10.99 0.32 -16.20
CA GLN A 111 11.58 1.58 -16.66
C GLN A 111 10.90 2.79 -16.04
N GLN A 112 9.55 2.79 -15.96
CA GLN A 112 8.80 3.87 -15.30
C GLN A 112 9.10 3.94 -13.79
N ILE A 113 9.19 2.80 -13.11
CA ILE A 113 9.59 2.72 -11.70
C ILE A 113 10.99 3.33 -11.50
N ARG A 114 11.95 3.01 -12.38
CA ARG A 114 13.30 3.61 -12.30
C ARG A 114 13.28 5.12 -12.55
N ALA A 115 12.47 5.59 -13.48
CA ALA A 115 12.30 7.03 -13.71
C ALA A 115 11.75 7.74 -12.47
N CYS A 116 10.67 7.21 -11.87
CA CYS A 116 10.13 7.74 -10.61
C CYS A 116 11.16 7.67 -9.46
N ALA A 117 11.95 6.60 -9.38
CA ALA A 117 13.01 6.50 -8.39
C ALA A 117 14.10 7.54 -8.60
N ALA A 118 14.50 7.82 -9.85
CA ALA A 118 15.47 8.86 -10.16
C ALA A 118 14.97 10.27 -9.80
N GLU A 119 13.68 10.55 -10.03
CA GLU A 119 13.06 11.82 -9.60
C GLU A 119 13.06 11.95 -8.08
N LEU A 120 12.72 10.90 -7.34
CA LEU A 120 12.76 10.90 -5.88
C LEU A 120 14.20 11.01 -5.35
N ASP A 121 15.14 10.32 -5.99
CA ASP A 121 16.55 10.33 -5.61
C ASP A 121 17.18 11.73 -5.78
N ALA A 122 16.75 12.48 -6.78
CA ALA A 122 17.18 13.87 -6.96
C ALA A 122 16.83 14.76 -5.74
N VAL A 123 15.81 14.39 -4.96
CA VAL A 123 15.44 15.11 -3.73
C VAL A 123 16.19 14.57 -2.51
N VAL A 124 16.36 13.24 -2.41
CA VAL A 124 16.91 12.64 -1.18
C VAL A 124 18.42 12.49 -1.19
N ALA A 125 19.07 12.32 -2.34
CA ALA A 125 20.50 12.18 -2.43
C ALA A 125 21.29 13.40 -1.87
N PRO A 126 20.85 14.66 -2.08
CA PRO A 126 21.47 15.81 -1.43
C PRO A 126 21.35 15.78 0.10
N LEU A 127 20.22 15.32 0.65
CA LEU A 127 20.05 15.16 2.11
C LEU A 127 21.03 14.12 2.65
N HIS A 128 21.11 12.99 1.97
CA HIS A 128 22.05 11.93 2.33
C HIS A 128 23.50 12.38 2.30
N GLN A 129 23.92 13.10 1.26
CA GLN A 129 25.28 13.65 1.13
C GLN A 129 25.62 14.65 2.24
N GLN A 130 24.62 15.36 2.75
CA GLN A 130 24.76 16.30 3.87
C GLN A 130 24.64 15.61 5.25
N ASN A 131 24.51 14.30 5.30
CA ASN A 131 24.22 13.51 6.51
C ASN A 131 22.96 13.98 7.25
N VAL A 132 21.96 14.48 6.53
CA VAL A 132 20.66 14.83 7.07
C VAL A 132 19.76 13.59 7.04
N PRO A 133 19.33 13.04 8.18
CA PRO A 133 18.42 11.91 8.20
C PRO A 133 17.08 12.25 7.54
N TYR A 134 16.49 11.30 6.83
CA TYR A 134 15.17 11.47 6.23
C TYR A 134 14.32 10.20 6.29
N ILE A 135 13.01 10.39 6.28
CA ILE A 135 12.00 9.34 6.23
C ILE A 135 11.19 9.54 4.96
N LEU A 136 10.94 8.47 4.24
CA LEU A 136 10.08 8.45 3.06
C LEU A 136 8.63 8.20 3.49
N ALA A 137 7.73 9.09 3.10
CA ALA A 137 6.32 9.05 3.51
C ALA A 137 5.37 9.00 2.30
N PRO A 138 5.29 7.85 1.60
CA PRO A 138 4.33 7.67 0.50
C PRO A 138 2.89 7.64 1.01
N LEU A 139 1.96 8.16 0.19
CA LEU A 139 0.54 7.97 0.42
C LEU A 139 0.03 6.71 -0.31
N HIS A 140 -1.05 6.10 0.18
CA HIS A 140 -1.66 4.91 -0.41
C HIS A 140 -2.39 5.24 -1.72
N THR A 141 -1.63 5.55 -2.76
CA THR A 141 -2.13 5.80 -4.10
C THR A 141 -1.57 4.79 -5.09
N VAL A 142 -2.32 4.43 -6.12
CA VAL A 142 -1.98 3.45 -7.17
C VAL A 142 -1.60 2.08 -6.61
N SER A 143 -0.49 1.97 -5.88
CA SER A 143 0.00 0.76 -5.21
C SER A 143 1.05 1.11 -4.15
N ASP A 144 0.82 0.69 -2.91
CA ASP A 144 1.77 0.76 -1.80
C ASP A 144 3.04 -0.07 -2.08
N VAL A 145 2.91 -1.20 -2.77
CA VAL A 145 4.06 -2.03 -3.18
C VAL A 145 4.96 -1.27 -4.15
N LEU A 146 4.39 -0.62 -5.18
CA LEU A 146 5.19 0.17 -6.13
C LEU A 146 5.84 1.37 -5.43
N ALA A 147 5.10 2.05 -4.56
CA ALA A 147 5.65 3.16 -3.80
C ALA A 147 6.83 2.71 -2.91
N ALA A 148 6.70 1.57 -2.23
CA ALA A 148 7.79 1.00 -1.44
C ALA A 148 9.00 0.58 -2.30
N ILE A 149 8.77 -0.01 -3.47
CA ILE A 149 9.82 -0.36 -4.44
C ILE A 149 10.60 0.88 -4.87
N ILE A 150 9.90 1.95 -5.23
CA ILE A 150 10.53 3.23 -5.61
C ILE A 150 11.38 3.76 -4.45
N GLY A 151 10.83 3.80 -3.23
CA GLY A 151 11.56 4.25 -2.05
C GLY A 151 12.76 3.37 -1.67
N ALA A 152 12.76 2.09 -2.04
CA ALA A 152 13.90 1.21 -1.83
C ALA A 152 15.00 1.36 -2.90
N CYS A 153 14.67 1.93 -4.05
CA CYS A 153 15.62 2.15 -5.15
C CYS A 153 16.40 3.47 -5.02
N VAL A 154 16.01 4.38 -4.13
CA VAL A 154 16.73 5.64 -3.91
C VAL A 154 17.84 5.47 -2.90
N THR A 155 18.79 6.39 -2.91
CA THR A 155 19.93 6.41 -1.97
C THR A 155 19.47 6.16 -0.52
N PRO A 156 20.09 5.22 0.26
CA PRO A 156 21.29 4.42 -0.07
C PRO A 156 21.02 3.11 -0.83
N GLY A 157 19.83 2.88 -1.37
CA GLY A 157 19.48 1.69 -2.14
C GLY A 157 18.99 0.51 -1.28
N LYS A 158 18.62 0.75 -0.04
CA LYS A 158 18.04 -0.20 0.92
C LYS A 158 16.94 0.47 1.72
N ALA A 159 15.83 -0.21 1.93
CA ALA A 159 14.73 0.35 2.73
C ALA A 159 14.02 -0.67 3.61
N SER A 160 13.39 -0.18 4.67
CA SER A 160 12.48 -0.92 5.53
C SER A 160 11.12 -0.23 5.60
N VAL A 161 10.05 -0.96 5.30
CA VAL A 161 8.67 -0.46 5.45
C VAL A 161 8.18 -0.77 6.85
N VAL A 162 7.71 0.24 7.56
CA VAL A 162 7.02 0.05 8.84
C VAL A 162 5.59 -0.38 8.57
N VAL A 163 5.21 -1.55 9.08
CA VAL A 163 3.89 -2.15 8.85
C VAL A 163 3.20 -2.51 10.16
N SER A 164 1.88 -2.35 10.20
CA SER A 164 1.05 -2.70 11.37
C SER A 164 0.64 -4.16 11.44
N SER A 165 0.78 -4.90 10.34
CA SER A 165 0.47 -6.33 10.28
C SER A 165 1.72 -7.18 10.48
N SER A 166 1.52 -8.47 10.79
CA SER A 166 2.63 -9.42 10.96
C SER A 166 3.48 -9.48 9.68
N ALA A 167 4.81 -9.41 9.83
CA ALA A 167 5.75 -9.47 8.70
C ALA A 167 5.65 -10.78 7.90
N GLU A 168 5.09 -11.83 8.48
CA GLU A 168 4.85 -13.14 7.86
C GLU A 168 3.82 -13.05 6.71
N LEU A 169 2.89 -12.09 6.78
CA LEU A 169 1.93 -11.83 5.70
C LEU A 169 2.61 -11.30 4.42
N TYR A 170 3.79 -10.72 4.57
CA TYR A 170 4.62 -10.28 3.45
C TYR A 170 5.54 -11.43 3.07
N ASN A 171 5.06 -12.30 2.21
CA ASN A 171 5.76 -13.51 1.80
C ASN A 171 7.19 -13.19 1.33
N ALA A 172 8.19 -13.86 1.91
CA ALA A 172 9.60 -13.71 1.54
C ALA A 172 9.86 -13.86 0.03
N HIS A 173 9.00 -14.63 -0.65
CA HIS A 173 9.08 -14.86 -2.10
C HIS A 173 8.75 -13.61 -2.93
N SER A 174 7.79 -12.78 -2.51
CA SER A 174 7.50 -11.50 -3.19
C SER A 174 8.60 -10.47 -3.00
N ARG A 175 9.41 -10.61 -1.96
CA ARG A 175 10.55 -9.72 -1.66
C ARG A 175 11.78 -10.01 -2.54
N ALA A 176 12.02 -11.28 -2.88
CA ALA A 176 13.22 -11.71 -3.61
C ALA A 176 13.16 -11.46 -5.11
N LEU A 177 11.99 -11.15 -5.65
CA LEU A 177 11.73 -11.17 -7.09
C LEU A 177 12.19 -9.96 -7.89
N GLY A 178 12.98 -9.10 -7.38
CA GLY A 178 13.48 -7.95 -8.14
C GLY A 178 14.90 -7.54 -7.77
N GLY A 179 15.55 -8.27 -6.88
CA GLY A 179 16.85 -7.87 -6.35
C GLY A 179 16.81 -6.56 -5.53
N ILE A 180 15.62 -6.13 -5.12
CA ILE A 180 15.41 -4.89 -4.38
C ILE A 180 15.61 -5.16 -2.89
N ALA A 181 16.47 -4.38 -2.25
CA ALA A 181 16.76 -4.49 -0.83
C ALA A 181 15.64 -3.83 0.01
N LEU A 182 14.48 -4.51 0.06
CA LEU A 182 13.30 -4.08 0.81
C LEU A 182 13.01 -5.07 1.94
N SER A 183 12.93 -4.58 3.16
CA SER A 183 12.54 -5.30 4.36
C SER A 183 11.28 -4.72 4.99
N TYR A 184 10.74 -5.40 6.01
CA TYR A 184 9.54 -4.95 6.72
C TYR A 184 9.78 -4.98 8.22
N CYS A 185 9.56 -3.85 8.87
CA CYS A 185 9.56 -3.73 10.31
C CYS A 185 8.11 -3.78 10.81
N SER A 186 7.72 -4.90 11.41
CA SER A 186 6.37 -5.08 11.94
C SER A 186 6.25 -4.47 13.32
N ILE A 187 5.32 -3.52 13.47
CA ILE A 187 4.94 -2.93 14.76
C ILE A 187 3.75 -3.66 15.43
N HIS A 188 3.48 -4.90 15.01
CA HIS A 188 2.42 -5.71 15.60
C HIS A 188 2.72 -6.07 17.05
N GLN A 189 1.69 -6.02 17.92
CA GLN A 189 1.83 -6.22 19.38
C GLN A 189 2.42 -7.57 19.81
N GLU A 190 2.24 -8.61 19.00
CA GLU A 190 2.79 -9.95 19.29
C GLU A 190 4.27 -10.09 18.92
N ASN A 191 4.87 -9.06 18.32
CA ASN A 191 6.29 -9.08 17.96
C ASN A 191 7.17 -8.82 19.19
N LYS A 192 7.63 -9.88 19.83
CA LYS A 192 8.53 -9.80 21.00
C LYS A 192 9.88 -9.10 20.71
N ALA A 193 10.30 -9.05 19.44
CA ALA A 193 11.53 -8.39 19.01
C ALA A 193 11.30 -6.93 18.55
N LEU A 194 10.08 -6.41 18.69
CA LEU A 194 9.69 -5.10 18.17
C LEU A 194 10.64 -3.97 18.60
N ALA A 195 10.91 -3.87 19.90
CA ALA A 195 11.72 -2.78 20.45
C ALA A 195 13.15 -2.79 19.87
N GLY A 196 13.79 -3.96 19.77
CA GLY A 196 15.11 -4.12 19.18
C GLY A 196 15.08 -3.79 17.68
N SER A 197 14.19 -4.42 16.91
CA SER A 197 14.10 -4.20 15.46
C SER A 197 13.79 -2.74 15.08
N LEU A 198 12.96 -2.05 15.88
CA LEU A 198 12.65 -0.65 15.65
C LEU A 198 13.85 0.24 16.02
N MET A 199 14.57 -0.07 17.11
CA MET A 199 15.75 0.67 17.49
C MET A 199 16.88 0.53 16.46
N ASP A 200 17.11 -0.69 15.96
CA ASP A 200 18.07 -0.95 14.88
C ASP A 200 17.71 -0.13 13.62
N LEU A 201 16.44 -0.15 13.25
CA LEU A 201 15.96 0.64 12.11
C LEU A 201 16.15 2.15 12.31
N ILE A 202 15.84 2.68 13.50
CA ILE A 202 16.06 4.09 13.85
C ILE A 202 17.55 4.44 13.73
N THR A 203 18.42 3.59 14.23
CA THR A 203 19.89 3.79 14.18
C THR A 203 20.39 3.77 12.73
N ASP A 204 19.96 2.79 11.94
CA ASP A 204 20.35 2.68 10.53
C ASP A 204 19.89 3.88 9.70
N VAL A 205 18.71 4.43 9.98
CA VAL A 205 18.21 5.65 9.31
C VAL A 205 18.99 6.89 9.75
N ALA A 206 19.24 7.03 11.05
CA ALA A 206 20.00 8.15 11.59
C ALA A 206 21.44 8.20 11.05
N THR A 207 22.00 7.03 10.74
CA THR A 207 23.35 6.88 10.16
C THR A 207 23.36 6.78 8.63
N GLY A 208 22.22 6.92 7.97
CA GLY A 208 22.10 6.89 6.51
C GLY A 208 22.32 5.51 5.87
N GLN A 209 22.25 4.43 6.63
CA GLN A 209 22.49 3.06 6.11
C GLN A 209 21.31 2.46 5.38
N GLN A 210 20.07 2.91 5.69
CA GLN A 210 18.86 2.49 4.98
C GLN A 210 17.76 3.56 5.11
N ASN A 211 16.77 3.47 4.22
CA ASN A 211 15.58 4.30 4.25
C ASN A 211 14.50 3.68 5.13
N MET A 212 13.79 4.50 5.88
CA MET A 212 12.53 4.13 6.52
C MET A 212 11.38 4.60 5.65
N ILE A 213 10.41 3.71 5.37
CA ILE A 213 9.20 4.02 4.61
C ILE A 213 8.00 3.87 5.53
N ILE A 214 7.21 4.94 5.67
CA ILE A 214 6.00 4.95 6.50
C ILE A 214 4.86 5.52 5.68
N PHE A 215 3.76 4.78 5.59
CA PHE A 215 2.51 5.25 4.98
C PHE A 215 1.68 5.99 6.04
N PRO A 216 1.57 7.33 5.97
CA PRO A 216 1.00 8.10 7.07
C PRO A 216 -0.51 8.28 7.00
N ASP A 217 -1.12 8.01 5.85
CA ASP A 217 -2.53 8.24 5.53
C ASP A 217 -3.44 7.07 5.96
N ILE A 218 -3.11 6.42 7.08
CA ILE A 218 -3.90 5.35 7.69
C ILE A 218 -4.59 5.81 8.97
N SER A 219 -5.73 5.17 9.26
CA SER A 219 -6.43 5.37 10.53
C SER A 219 -5.63 4.81 11.71
N PRO A 220 -5.65 5.48 12.88
CA PRO A 220 -5.15 4.89 14.12
C PRO A 220 -5.77 3.54 14.44
N ASP A 221 -7.05 3.35 14.12
CA ASP A 221 -7.79 2.12 14.41
C ASP A 221 -7.35 0.93 13.55
N TYR A 222 -6.63 1.18 12.45
CA TYR A 222 -6.01 0.12 11.63
C TYR A 222 -4.82 -0.54 12.32
N THR A 223 -4.19 0.15 13.26
CA THR A 223 -2.91 -0.28 13.85
C THR A 223 -3.03 -0.74 15.29
N LEU A 224 -4.12 -0.41 15.99
CA LEU A 224 -4.22 -0.59 17.43
C LEU A 224 -5.57 -1.19 17.82
N GLN A 225 -5.57 -2.47 18.08
CA GLN A 225 -6.69 -3.16 18.77
C GLN A 225 -6.59 -3.06 20.31
N ALA A 226 -5.74 -2.19 20.87
CA ALA A 226 -5.47 -2.13 22.30
C ALA A 226 -5.77 -0.79 22.94
N GLU A 227 -6.08 -0.84 24.24
CA GLU A 227 -6.49 0.27 25.11
C GLU A 227 -5.49 1.44 25.26
N GLY A 228 -4.29 1.35 24.69
CA GLY A 228 -3.30 2.45 24.64
C GLY A 228 -3.45 3.45 23.48
N ALA A 229 -4.55 3.40 22.76
CA ALA A 229 -4.77 4.07 21.46
C ALA A 229 -4.75 5.62 21.48
N LEU A 230 -4.86 6.28 22.62
CA LEU A 230 -4.87 7.75 22.71
C LEU A 230 -3.52 8.37 22.29
N ALA A 231 -2.40 7.73 22.66
CA ALA A 231 -1.05 8.21 22.34
C ALA A 231 -0.64 8.07 20.85
N ALA A 232 -1.40 7.26 20.09
CA ALA A 232 -1.14 7.03 18.66
C ALA A 232 -1.94 7.95 17.73
N LYS A 233 -2.77 8.84 18.28
CA LYS A 233 -3.69 9.69 17.52
C LYS A 233 -3.13 11.10 17.41
N LEU A 234 -3.03 11.60 16.19
CA LEU A 234 -2.74 12.99 15.86
C LEU A 234 -4.06 13.69 15.56
N PRO A 235 -4.60 14.53 16.47
CA PRO A 235 -5.78 15.32 16.19
C PRO A 235 -5.45 16.37 15.11
N CYS A 236 -6.30 16.48 14.11
CA CYS A 236 -6.11 17.40 12.99
C CYS A 236 -7.44 17.81 12.37
N ARG A 237 -7.40 18.56 11.29
CA ARG A 237 -8.56 18.84 10.43
C ARG A 237 -8.28 18.32 9.04
N LEU A 238 -9.25 17.62 8.46
CA LEU A 238 -9.25 17.16 7.06
C LEU A 238 -10.57 17.55 6.42
N PHE A 239 -10.53 18.17 5.26
CA PHE A 239 -11.72 18.67 4.55
C PHE A 239 -12.61 19.54 5.44
N GLY A 240 -12.01 20.36 6.31
CA GLY A 240 -12.73 21.21 7.24
C GLY A 240 -13.37 20.50 8.45
N ARG A 241 -13.18 19.18 8.61
CA ARG A 241 -13.75 18.37 9.69
C ARG A 241 -12.68 17.94 10.69
N SER A 242 -13.07 17.72 11.94
CA SER A 242 -12.17 17.13 12.94
C SER A 242 -11.79 15.71 12.54
N ALA A 243 -10.53 15.39 12.64
CA ALA A 243 -9.97 14.12 12.22
C ALA A 243 -8.87 13.64 13.17
N LYS A 244 -8.54 12.36 13.09
CA LYS A 244 -7.42 11.76 13.83
C LYS A 244 -6.62 10.89 12.86
N LEU A 245 -5.39 11.29 12.59
CA LEU A 245 -4.42 10.50 11.84
C LEU A 245 -3.54 9.68 12.78
N HIS A 246 -2.79 8.73 12.20
CA HIS A 246 -1.81 7.97 12.96
C HIS A 246 -0.57 8.81 13.27
N ASN A 247 -0.16 8.89 14.54
CA ASN A 247 0.94 9.74 15.01
C ASN A 247 2.35 9.12 14.81
N GLY A 248 2.46 7.93 14.25
CA GLY A 248 3.73 7.20 14.15
C GLY A 248 4.81 7.94 13.38
N LEU A 249 4.45 8.53 12.23
CA LEU A 249 5.39 9.32 11.43
C LEU A 249 5.93 10.53 12.20
N VAL A 250 5.05 11.29 12.85
CA VAL A 250 5.44 12.49 13.63
C VAL A 250 6.39 12.12 14.77
N ARG A 251 6.11 11.03 15.49
CA ARG A 251 6.96 10.57 16.58
C ARG A 251 8.31 10.08 16.09
N LEU A 252 8.36 9.25 15.04
CA LEU A 252 9.60 8.69 14.54
C LEU A 252 10.47 9.76 13.88
N SER A 253 9.89 10.68 13.11
CA SER A 253 10.64 11.80 12.56
C SER A 253 11.21 12.70 13.65
N GLY A 254 10.47 12.93 14.74
CA GLY A 254 10.95 13.70 15.89
C GLY A 254 12.12 13.02 16.62
N VAL A 255 12.04 11.70 16.87
CA VAL A 255 13.10 10.92 17.55
C VAL A 255 14.40 10.95 16.74
N ILE A 256 14.32 10.86 15.41
CA ILE A 256 15.48 10.82 14.51
C ILE A 256 15.95 12.26 14.15
N ALA A 257 15.13 13.28 14.42
CA ALA A 257 15.28 14.63 13.89
C ALA A 257 15.35 14.67 12.34
N ALA A 258 14.55 13.79 11.71
CA ALA A 258 14.60 13.55 10.28
C ALA A 258 13.76 14.55 9.48
N GLN A 259 14.20 14.85 8.26
CA GLN A 259 13.32 15.42 7.24
C GLN A 259 12.33 14.36 6.75
N VAL A 260 11.10 14.75 6.47
CA VAL A 260 10.09 13.85 5.89
C VAL A 260 9.84 14.23 4.45
N VAL A 261 10.04 13.26 3.54
CA VAL A 261 9.78 13.42 2.11
C VAL A 261 8.47 12.71 1.77
N PHE A 262 7.42 13.50 1.60
CA PHE A 262 6.12 13.00 1.18
C PHE A 262 6.08 12.83 -0.33
N TYR A 263 5.47 11.74 -0.79
CA TYR A 263 5.21 11.53 -2.21
C TYR A 263 3.98 10.66 -2.43
N HIS A 264 3.42 10.76 -3.62
CA HIS A 264 2.35 9.90 -4.05
C HIS A 264 2.49 9.52 -5.52
N LEU A 265 1.83 8.45 -5.91
CA LEU A 265 1.85 7.96 -7.28
C LEU A 265 0.54 8.30 -8.00
N SER A 266 0.62 8.56 -9.28
CA SER A 266 -0.53 8.62 -10.18
C SER A 266 -0.29 7.73 -11.40
N TYR A 267 -1.37 7.27 -12.04
CA TYR A 267 -1.28 6.44 -13.24
C TYR A 267 -2.24 6.95 -14.33
N ASP A 268 -1.70 7.78 -15.21
CA ASP A 268 -2.36 8.21 -16.44
C ASP A 268 -1.46 7.88 -17.65
N ARG A 269 -1.82 6.84 -18.40
CA ARG A 269 -1.02 6.29 -19.52
C ARG A 269 0.39 5.82 -19.15
N GLY A 270 0.80 5.96 -17.88
CA GLY A 270 2.07 5.60 -17.31
C GLY A 270 2.14 5.97 -15.83
N LEU A 271 3.10 5.38 -15.13
CA LEU A 271 3.36 5.68 -13.73
C LEU A 271 4.09 7.01 -13.59
N ARG A 272 3.62 7.86 -12.69
CA ARG A 272 4.24 9.14 -12.33
C ARG A 272 4.36 9.25 -10.83
N ILE A 273 5.35 9.98 -10.38
CA ILE A 273 5.54 10.33 -8.97
C ILE A 273 5.32 11.84 -8.77
N HIS A 274 4.70 12.19 -7.67
CA HIS A 274 4.52 13.57 -7.22
C HIS A 274 5.20 13.69 -5.86
N ILE A 275 6.19 14.57 -5.76
CA ILE A 275 7.05 14.70 -4.58
C ILE A 275 6.80 16.07 -3.98
N HIS A 276 6.53 16.10 -2.67
CA HIS A 276 6.43 17.35 -1.92
C HIS A 276 7.81 17.78 -1.43
N PRO A 277 8.05 19.08 -1.21
CA PRO A 277 9.27 19.56 -0.58
C PRO A 277 9.50 18.86 0.77
N PRO A 278 10.76 18.56 1.14
CA PRO A 278 11.06 17.96 2.43
C PRO A 278 10.53 18.82 3.59
N VAL A 279 9.90 18.17 4.56
CA VAL A 279 9.28 18.80 5.73
C VAL A 279 10.12 18.47 6.95
N SER A 280 10.54 19.48 7.73
CA SER A 280 11.25 19.24 8.98
C SER A 280 10.40 18.51 10.00
N SER A 281 11.01 17.69 10.86
CA SER A 281 10.30 16.90 11.88
C SER A 281 9.36 17.73 12.75
N GLN A 282 9.70 18.99 13.00
CA GLN A 282 8.88 19.91 13.80
C GLN A 282 7.56 20.32 13.12
N ASN A 283 7.54 20.32 11.79
CA ASN A 283 6.40 20.79 10.98
C ASN A 283 5.55 19.63 10.41
N VAL A 284 5.95 18.39 10.63
CA VAL A 284 5.26 17.22 10.06
C VAL A 284 3.81 17.13 10.53
N ALA A 285 3.54 17.44 11.80
CA ALA A 285 2.19 17.35 12.37
C ALA A 285 1.22 18.31 11.67
N ASP A 286 1.68 19.50 11.29
CA ASP A 286 0.88 20.51 10.64
C ASP A 286 0.77 20.28 9.13
N ALA A 287 1.86 19.87 8.48
CA ALA A 287 1.91 19.66 7.03
C ALA A 287 1.16 18.39 6.57
N LEU A 288 1.15 17.33 7.38
CA LEU A 288 0.59 16.03 7.00
C LEU A 288 -0.89 16.08 6.58
N PRO A 289 -1.81 16.74 7.31
CA PRO A 289 -3.20 16.83 6.89
C PRO A 289 -3.38 17.55 5.56
N ASP A 290 -2.65 18.65 5.34
CA ASP A 290 -2.74 19.46 4.13
C ASP A 290 -2.24 18.68 2.91
N ILE A 291 -1.15 17.94 3.06
CA ILE A 291 -0.59 17.08 2.00
C ILE A 291 -1.58 15.96 1.62
N ILE A 292 -2.18 15.31 2.62
CA ILE A 292 -3.20 14.28 2.36
C ILE A 292 -4.40 14.91 1.63
N GLU A 293 -4.93 16.02 2.14
CA GLU A 293 -6.10 16.67 1.54
C GLU A 293 -5.81 17.12 0.10
N ALA A 294 -4.67 17.76 -0.16
CA ALA A 294 -4.26 18.18 -1.50
C ALA A 294 -4.18 16.98 -2.47
N THR A 295 -3.53 15.89 -2.05
CA THR A 295 -3.42 14.67 -2.86
C THR A 295 -4.77 14.06 -3.17
N LEU A 296 -5.69 13.99 -2.20
CA LEU A 296 -7.02 13.42 -2.40
C LEU A 296 -7.91 14.31 -3.29
N ARG A 297 -7.70 15.61 -3.29
CA ARG A 297 -8.39 16.56 -4.18
C ARG A 297 -7.88 16.46 -5.63
N GLU A 298 -6.58 16.36 -5.79
CA GLU A 298 -5.93 16.32 -7.10
C GLU A 298 -6.10 14.95 -7.79
N HIS A 299 -5.92 13.87 -7.03
CA HIS A 299 -5.92 12.51 -7.55
C HIS A 299 -6.91 11.56 -6.83
N PRO A 300 -8.21 11.90 -6.75
CA PRO A 300 -9.18 11.13 -5.96
C PRO A 300 -9.35 9.68 -6.44
N GLN A 301 -9.14 9.40 -7.73
CA GLN A 301 -9.25 8.06 -8.30
C GLN A 301 -8.05 7.14 -7.97
N GLU A 302 -6.98 7.71 -7.45
CA GLU A 302 -5.76 6.98 -7.15
C GLU A 302 -5.71 6.45 -5.73
N TRP A 303 -6.41 7.08 -4.78
CA TRP A 303 -6.35 6.71 -3.38
C TRP A 303 -7.01 5.35 -3.11
N LEU A 304 -6.27 4.48 -2.43
CA LEU A 304 -6.66 3.08 -2.22
C LEU A 304 -7.64 2.89 -1.06
N LEU A 305 -7.77 3.86 -0.15
CA LEU A 305 -8.44 3.67 1.13
C LEU A 305 -9.88 4.21 1.19
N TRP A 306 -10.44 4.72 0.10
CA TRP A 306 -11.83 5.20 0.05
C TRP A 306 -12.86 4.19 0.58
N HIS A 307 -12.55 2.91 0.50
CA HIS A 307 -13.42 1.84 0.95
C HIS A 307 -13.28 1.51 2.44
N SER A 308 -12.42 2.21 3.18
CA SER A 308 -12.29 2.05 4.63
C SER A 308 -13.62 2.32 5.31
N HIS A 309 -14.05 1.38 6.16
CA HIS A 309 -15.41 1.36 6.69
C HIS A 309 -15.67 2.51 7.66
N SER A 310 -14.70 2.84 8.47
CA SER A 310 -14.68 4.06 9.26
C SER A 310 -13.86 5.09 8.51
N LEU A 311 -14.45 6.20 8.13
CA LEU A 311 -13.69 7.38 7.80
C LEU A 311 -12.98 7.82 9.06
N TYR A 312 -11.84 7.23 9.27
CA TYR A 312 -10.98 7.29 10.43
C TYR A 312 -10.61 8.70 10.83
N PHE A 313 -10.78 9.63 9.92
CA PHE A 313 -10.55 11.03 10.19
C PHE A 313 -11.82 11.81 10.52
N ILE A 314 -13.01 11.19 10.48
CA ILE A 314 -14.24 11.81 10.97
C ILE A 314 -14.55 11.22 12.34
N ASN A 315 -14.40 12.03 13.35
CA ASN A 315 -14.91 11.68 14.67
C ASN A 315 -16.36 12.11 14.79
N HIS A 316 -17.17 11.18 15.15
CA HIS A 316 -18.47 11.45 15.72
C HIS A 316 -18.35 11.56 17.22
#